data_c0f3cd0cb60aae68ee65af38b5b89cba
#
_entry.id   c0f3cd0cb60aae68ee65af38b5b89cba
#
_cell.length_a   1.000
_cell.length_b   1.000
_cell.length_c   1.000
_cell.angle_alpha   90.00
_cell.angle_beta   90.00
_cell.angle_gamma   90.00
#
_symmetry.space_group_name_H-M   'P 1'
#
loop_
_entity.id
_entity.type
_entity.pdbx_description
1 polymer ?
#
loop_
_entity_poly.entity_id
_entity_poly.type
_entity_poly.pdbx_seq_one_letter_code
_entity_poly.pdbx_strand_id
1 'polypeptide(L)'
;MTEHTPNAQPEDNKLIAERRAKLAEMRDQGNAFPNNFRRDATAAELLAKYGDKSKEELAEMGIQVAVAGRMMLDRKAFKVVQDMTGRIQIYASKDVQKDTKHWDLGDIVGVRGTLSKSGKGDLYVTMDEYVLLTKSLRPLPEKHKGLTDTEARYRHRYVDLMVNEDSRRVFYARSKIISVMRQYFTDRDFMEVETPMLQVIPGGATARPFVTHHNALGIDMYLRIAPELFLKRLVVGGFERVFEIN
;
A
#
# COMPACT_ATOMS: atom_id res chain seq x y z
N MET A 1 -18.61 -21.11 -5.40
CA MET A 1 -17.62 -20.64 -4.40
C MET A 1 -18.35 -19.72 -3.45
N THR A 2 -18.76 -20.22 -2.31
CA THR A 2 -19.45 -19.45 -1.28
C THR A 2 -18.42 -18.56 -0.58
N GLU A 3 -18.55 -17.26 -0.72
CA GLU A 3 -17.79 -16.27 0.06
C GLU A 3 -18.09 -16.50 1.54
N HIS A 4 -17.15 -17.10 2.26
CA HIS A 4 -17.11 -17.05 3.71
C HIS A 4 -16.72 -15.63 4.12
N THR A 5 -17.70 -14.75 4.25
CA THR A 5 -17.53 -13.49 4.98
C THR A 5 -17.35 -13.86 6.46
N PRO A 6 -16.23 -13.51 7.11
CA PRO A 6 -16.10 -13.68 8.55
C PRO A 6 -17.31 -12.99 9.22
N ASN A 7 -17.90 -13.61 10.23
CA ASN A 7 -19.02 -13.11 11.00
C ASN A 7 -18.73 -11.68 11.47
N ALA A 8 -19.19 -10.69 10.71
CA ALA A 8 -19.11 -9.28 11.10
C ALA A 8 -19.97 -9.10 12.35
N GLN A 9 -19.42 -8.51 13.40
CA GLN A 9 -20.19 -8.21 14.60
C GLN A 9 -21.34 -7.24 14.27
N PRO A 10 -22.47 -7.28 14.99
CA PRO A 10 -23.62 -6.40 14.71
C PRO A 10 -23.27 -4.91 14.64
N GLU A 11 -22.27 -4.46 15.41
CA GLU A 11 -21.76 -3.07 15.39
C GLU A 11 -21.03 -2.75 14.07
N ASP A 12 -20.27 -3.68 13.51
CA ASP A 12 -19.61 -3.50 12.21
C ASP A 12 -20.63 -3.29 11.10
N ASN A 13 -21.75 -4.02 11.14
CA ASN A 13 -22.82 -3.86 10.16
C ASN A 13 -23.46 -2.47 10.24
N LYS A 14 -23.62 -1.90 11.43
CA LYS A 14 -24.17 -0.55 11.63
C LYS A 14 -23.23 0.51 11.07
N LEU A 15 -21.95 0.46 11.40
CA LEU A 15 -20.94 1.39 10.88
C LEU A 15 -20.82 1.33 9.35
N ILE A 16 -20.88 0.13 8.78
CA ILE A 16 -20.86 -0.05 7.32
C ILE A 16 -22.11 0.59 6.70
N ALA A 17 -23.28 0.41 7.30
CA ALA A 17 -24.53 1.00 6.83
C ALA A 17 -24.48 2.54 6.88
N GLU A 18 -24.00 3.11 7.99
CA GLU A 18 -23.82 4.56 8.14
C GLU A 18 -22.85 5.14 7.09
N ARG A 19 -21.72 4.46 6.83
CA ARG A 19 -20.75 4.89 5.81
C ARG A 19 -21.30 4.79 4.39
N ARG A 20 -22.12 3.77 4.12
CA ARG A 20 -22.84 3.64 2.84
C ARG A 20 -23.86 4.75 2.64
N ALA A 21 -24.58 5.12 3.70
CA ALA A 21 -25.52 6.25 3.66
C ALA A 21 -24.77 7.56 3.34
N LYS A 22 -23.68 7.86 4.04
CA LYS A 22 -22.81 9.01 3.73
C LYS A 22 -22.34 9.01 2.27
N LEU A 23 -21.93 7.85 1.74
CA LEU A 23 -21.54 7.74 0.34
C LEU A 23 -22.71 8.00 -0.62
N ALA A 24 -23.92 7.55 -0.29
CA ALA A 24 -25.12 7.84 -1.10
C ALA A 24 -25.38 9.35 -1.15
N GLU A 25 -25.39 10.02 0.01
CA GLU A 25 -25.53 11.49 0.07
C GLU A 25 -24.47 12.23 -0.77
N MET A 26 -23.22 11.78 -0.74
CA MET A 26 -22.17 12.36 -1.57
C MET A 26 -22.44 12.17 -3.07
N ARG A 27 -22.98 11.03 -3.48
CA ARG A 27 -23.33 10.76 -4.88
C ARG A 27 -24.49 11.62 -5.36
N ASP A 28 -25.45 11.89 -4.49
CA ASP A 28 -26.57 12.79 -4.79
C ASP A 28 -26.11 14.25 -4.97
N GLN A 29 -25.01 14.64 -4.31
CA GLN A 29 -24.41 15.96 -4.42
C GLN A 29 -23.45 16.09 -5.61
N GLY A 30 -23.02 14.97 -6.22
CA GLY A 30 -22.12 14.98 -7.36
C GLY A 30 -21.16 13.80 -7.44
N ASN A 31 -19.94 14.05 -7.92
CA ASN A 31 -18.94 13.00 -8.05
C ASN A 31 -18.30 12.67 -6.69
N ALA A 32 -18.71 11.56 -6.09
CA ALA A 32 -18.21 11.07 -4.80
C ALA A 32 -16.75 10.57 -4.86
N PHE A 33 -16.17 10.41 -6.04
CA PHE A 33 -14.80 9.91 -6.25
C PHE A 33 -14.02 10.84 -7.21
N PRO A 34 -13.73 12.08 -6.78
CA PRO A 34 -12.99 13.02 -7.62
C PRO A 34 -11.55 12.51 -7.84
N ASN A 35 -11.04 12.69 -9.07
CA ASN A 35 -9.70 12.28 -9.47
C ASN A 35 -8.81 13.44 -9.96
N ASN A 36 -9.23 14.66 -9.73
CA ASN A 36 -8.53 15.88 -10.16
C ASN A 36 -7.50 16.40 -9.15
N PHE A 37 -7.42 15.83 -7.95
CA PHE A 37 -6.43 16.22 -6.95
C PHE A 37 -5.05 15.64 -7.29
N ARG A 38 -4.02 16.48 -7.21
CA ARG A 38 -2.61 16.07 -7.41
C ARG A 38 -1.80 16.49 -6.19
N ARG A 39 -1.21 15.51 -5.51
CA ARG A 39 -0.21 15.77 -4.47
C ARG A 39 1.11 16.16 -5.11
N ASP A 40 1.86 17.02 -4.44
CA ASP A 40 3.20 17.47 -4.83
C ASP A 40 4.29 17.10 -3.81
N ALA A 41 3.89 16.56 -2.64
CA ALA A 41 4.81 16.15 -1.59
C ALA A 41 4.35 14.85 -0.93
N THR A 42 5.32 14.13 -0.34
CA THR A 42 5.10 12.95 0.51
C THR A 42 5.46 13.24 1.96
N ALA A 43 4.92 12.43 2.90
CA ALA A 43 5.19 12.61 4.32
C ALA A 43 6.70 12.54 4.65
N ALA A 44 7.43 11.58 4.09
CA ALA A 44 8.86 11.43 4.36
C ALA A 44 9.68 12.59 3.78
N GLU A 45 9.36 13.08 2.57
CA GLU A 45 10.03 14.24 1.97
C GLU A 45 9.86 15.49 2.82
N LEU A 46 8.64 15.76 3.30
CA LEU A 46 8.37 16.89 4.16
C LEU A 46 9.12 16.80 5.49
N LEU A 47 9.10 15.62 6.13
CA LEU A 47 9.82 15.39 7.37
C LEU A 47 11.34 15.51 7.18
N ALA A 48 11.90 14.95 6.11
CA ALA A 48 13.33 15.03 5.83
C ALA A 48 13.80 16.46 5.54
N LYS A 49 12.99 17.24 4.81
CA LYS A 49 13.35 18.59 4.38
C LYS A 49 13.09 19.66 5.42
N TYR A 50 12.04 19.50 6.23
CA TYR A 50 11.52 20.55 7.11
C TYR A 50 11.38 20.11 8.58
N GLY A 51 11.70 18.85 8.90
CA GLY A 51 11.57 18.31 10.26
C GLY A 51 12.37 19.06 11.31
N ASP A 52 13.55 19.57 10.95
CA ASP A 52 14.45 20.29 11.85
C ASP A 52 14.17 21.81 11.91
N LYS A 53 13.31 22.33 11.00
CA LYS A 53 12.96 23.75 10.97
C LYS A 53 12.11 24.16 12.17
N SER A 54 12.31 25.37 12.68
CA SER A 54 11.45 25.94 13.72
C SER A 54 10.08 26.35 13.15
N LYS A 55 9.14 26.63 14.03
CA LYS A 55 7.81 27.10 13.62
C LYS A 55 7.90 28.47 12.97
N GLU A 56 8.77 29.33 13.46
CA GLU A 56 9.01 30.69 12.97
C GLU A 56 9.64 30.67 11.58
N GLU A 57 10.67 29.84 11.36
CA GLU A 57 11.27 29.63 10.04
C GLU A 57 10.24 29.16 9.00
N LEU A 58 9.38 28.18 9.37
CA LEU A 58 8.34 27.70 8.48
C LEU A 58 7.30 28.77 8.16
N ALA A 59 6.96 29.62 9.14
CA ALA A 59 6.02 30.72 8.93
C ALA A 59 6.59 31.78 7.95
N GLU A 60 7.87 32.12 8.10
CA GLU A 60 8.55 33.05 7.15
C GLU A 60 8.66 32.46 5.75
N MET A 61 8.92 31.16 5.65
CA MET A 61 9.02 30.48 4.34
C MET A 61 7.69 30.35 3.59
N GLY A 62 6.56 30.33 4.29
CA GLY A 62 5.21 30.29 3.71
C GLY A 62 4.98 29.10 2.76
N ILE A 63 5.52 27.92 3.07
CA ILE A 63 5.56 26.78 2.17
C ILE A 63 4.15 26.21 1.96
N GLN A 64 3.69 26.20 0.73
CA GLN A 64 2.45 25.54 0.30
C GLN A 64 2.74 24.13 -0.20
N VAL A 65 1.96 23.15 0.27
CA VAL A 65 2.09 21.74 -0.14
C VAL A 65 0.72 21.08 -0.32
N ALA A 66 0.70 20.09 -1.18
CA ALA A 66 -0.46 19.22 -1.38
C ALA A 66 -0.10 17.78 -1.00
N VAL A 67 -0.77 17.24 -0.01
CA VAL A 67 -0.58 15.87 0.47
C VAL A 67 -1.86 15.06 0.28
N ALA A 68 -1.72 13.75 0.06
CA ALA A 68 -2.86 12.86 -0.01
C ALA A 68 -2.52 11.50 0.60
N GLY A 69 -3.49 10.89 1.25
CA GLY A 69 -3.30 9.58 1.86
C GLY A 69 -4.51 9.11 2.65
N ARG A 70 -4.33 8.03 3.38
CA ARG A 70 -5.37 7.41 4.21
C ARG A 70 -5.44 8.08 5.57
N MET A 71 -6.62 8.48 5.99
CA MET A 71 -6.86 9.01 7.31
C MET A 71 -6.77 7.91 8.37
N MET A 72 -5.75 7.96 9.21
CA MET A 72 -5.44 6.94 10.22
C MET A 72 -5.82 7.35 11.64
N LEU A 73 -5.97 8.65 11.88
CA LEU A 73 -6.35 9.20 13.18
C LEU A 73 -7.15 10.48 12.99
N ASP A 74 -8.19 10.65 13.81
CA ASP A 74 -8.95 11.89 13.94
C ASP A 74 -8.98 12.32 15.41
N ARG A 75 -8.40 13.49 15.70
CA ARG A 75 -8.42 14.17 17.00
C ARG A 75 -9.03 15.56 16.85
N LYS A 76 -10.18 15.64 16.20
CA LYS A 76 -10.90 16.90 15.90
C LYS A 76 -10.04 17.85 15.05
N ALA A 77 -9.28 18.74 15.67
CA ALA A 77 -8.44 19.72 15.00
C ALA A 77 -7.24 19.09 14.27
N PHE A 78 -6.63 18.06 14.82
CA PHE A 78 -5.51 17.35 14.22
C PHE A 78 -5.92 15.96 13.76
N LYS A 79 -5.75 15.72 12.49
CA LYS A 79 -5.94 14.40 11.87
C LYS A 79 -4.58 13.90 11.37
N VAL A 80 -4.41 12.59 11.23
CA VAL A 80 -3.19 11.99 10.69
C VAL A 80 -3.51 11.30 9.39
N VAL A 81 -2.78 11.68 8.34
CA VAL A 81 -2.84 11.07 7.01
C VAL A 81 -1.59 10.23 6.81
N GLN A 82 -1.77 9.03 6.28
CA GLN A 82 -0.70 8.10 5.95
C GLN A 82 -0.63 7.91 4.44
N ASP A 83 0.53 8.19 3.87
CA ASP A 83 0.86 7.85 2.49
C ASP A 83 1.75 6.60 2.39
N MET A 84 2.35 6.35 1.23
CA MET A 84 3.27 5.22 1.05
C MET A 84 4.58 5.36 1.82
N THR A 85 4.97 6.58 2.19
CA THR A 85 6.29 6.89 2.77
C THR A 85 6.25 7.08 4.28
N GLY A 86 5.08 7.48 4.82
CA GLY A 86 4.96 7.76 6.25
C GLY A 86 3.64 8.40 6.63
N ARG A 87 3.66 9.11 7.75
CA ARG A 87 2.50 9.82 8.32
C ARG A 87 2.81 11.29 8.49
N ILE A 88 1.83 12.13 8.18
CA ILE A 88 1.87 13.57 8.44
C ILE A 88 0.57 14.02 9.09
N GLN A 89 0.65 15.04 9.94
CA GLN A 89 -0.54 15.65 10.52
C GLN A 89 -1.15 16.66 9.54
N ILE A 90 -2.47 16.78 9.57
CA ILE A 90 -3.23 17.86 8.93
C ILE A 90 -4.03 18.57 10.00
N TYR A 91 -4.15 19.90 9.88
CA TYR A 91 -4.85 20.75 10.84
C TYR A 91 -6.14 21.29 10.25
N ALA A 92 -7.26 20.99 10.90
CA ALA A 92 -8.59 21.46 10.56
C ALA A 92 -9.02 22.61 11.50
N SER A 93 -9.29 23.79 10.97
CA SER A 93 -9.94 24.87 11.68
C SER A 93 -11.34 24.44 12.17
N LYS A 94 -11.98 25.23 13.05
CA LYS A 94 -13.32 24.90 13.55
C LYS A 94 -14.37 24.76 12.45
N ASP A 95 -14.27 25.52 11.38
CA ASP A 95 -15.22 25.46 10.26
C ASP A 95 -14.91 24.25 9.38
N VAL A 96 -13.65 23.98 9.06
CA VAL A 96 -13.22 22.76 8.35
C VAL A 96 -13.64 21.49 9.10
N GLN A 97 -13.60 21.50 10.44
CA GLN A 97 -14.09 20.38 11.25
C GLN A 97 -15.60 20.12 11.05
N LYS A 98 -16.40 21.16 10.85
CA LYS A 98 -17.84 21.01 10.57
C LYS A 98 -18.06 20.40 9.19
N ASP A 99 -17.34 20.90 8.19
CA ASP A 99 -17.47 20.45 6.81
C ASP A 99 -16.98 19.02 6.62
N THR A 100 -15.97 18.60 7.36
CA THR A 100 -15.39 17.26 7.28
C THR A 100 -15.98 16.25 8.25
N LYS A 101 -17.15 16.52 8.85
CA LYS A 101 -17.86 15.59 9.78
C LYS A 101 -18.21 14.24 9.16
N HIS A 102 -18.38 14.21 7.83
CA HIS A 102 -18.69 13.00 7.07
C HIS A 102 -17.45 12.13 6.81
N TRP A 103 -16.25 12.62 7.09
CA TRP A 103 -15.04 11.84 6.97
C TRP A 103 -14.93 10.78 8.07
N ASP A 104 -14.43 9.61 7.72
CA ASP A 104 -14.25 8.51 8.65
C ASP A 104 -12.80 7.97 8.57
N LEU A 105 -12.36 7.30 9.63
CA LEU A 105 -11.05 6.61 9.61
C LEU A 105 -11.02 5.58 8.48
N GLY A 106 -9.94 5.61 7.73
CA GLY A 106 -9.75 4.78 6.55
C GLY A 106 -10.04 5.49 5.21
N ASP A 107 -10.72 6.63 5.23
CA ASP A 107 -10.94 7.43 4.01
C ASP A 107 -9.61 7.86 3.38
N ILE A 108 -9.61 7.98 2.05
CA ILE A 108 -8.50 8.62 1.34
C ILE A 108 -8.86 10.08 1.13
N VAL A 109 -8.00 10.96 1.57
CA VAL A 109 -8.22 12.41 1.53
C VAL A 109 -7.05 13.11 0.88
N GLY A 110 -7.33 14.23 0.24
CA GLY A 110 -6.35 15.18 -0.28
C GLY A 110 -6.47 16.51 0.47
N VAL A 111 -5.34 17.10 0.79
CA VAL A 111 -5.26 18.37 1.51
C VAL A 111 -4.16 19.22 0.91
N ARG A 112 -4.48 20.47 0.64
CA ARG A 112 -3.51 21.52 0.25
C ARG A 112 -3.52 22.62 1.29
N GLY A 113 -2.35 23.12 1.64
CA GLY A 113 -2.24 24.23 2.58
C GLY A 113 -0.83 24.49 3.02
N THR A 114 -0.69 25.37 3.99
CA THR A 114 0.60 25.81 4.52
C THR A 114 1.20 24.78 5.45
N LEU A 115 2.48 24.46 5.24
CA LEU A 115 3.26 23.61 6.14
C LEU A 115 3.63 24.41 7.39
N SER A 116 3.37 23.84 8.57
CA SER A 116 3.69 24.47 9.85
C SER A 116 4.05 23.42 10.90
N LYS A 117 4.34 23.87 12.12
CA LYS A 117 4.77 23.02 13.23
C LYS A 117 3.91 23.24 14.46
N SER A 118 3.50 22.16 15.11
CA SER A 118 2.73 22.22 16.36
C SER A 118 3.61 22.63 17.54
N GLY A 119 3.00 23.03 18.66
CA GLY A 119 3.75 23.32 19.89
C GLY A 119 4.53 22.13 20.46
N LYS A 120 4.26 20.90 19.98
CA LYS A 120 5.00 19.68 20.33
C LYS A 120 6.11 19.34 19.33
N GLY A 121 6.29 20.16 18.29
CA GLY A 121 7.31 19.94 17.27
C GLY A 121 6.86 19.06 16.08
N ASP A 122 5.61 18.60 16.03
CA ASP A 122 5.14 17.82 14.91
C ASP A 122 4.81 18.70 13.70
N LEU A 123 5.26 18.31 12.49
CA LEU A 123 4.87 18.97 11.25
C LEU A 123 3.40 18.68 10.93
N TYR A 124 2.70 19.72 10.45
CA TYR A 124 1.35 19.58 9.93
C TYR A 124 1.12 20.49 8.72
N VAL A 125 0.13 20.13 7.91
CA VAL A 125 -0.37 20.93 6.80
C VAL A 125 -1.73 21.51 7.19
N THR A 126 -1.94 22.82 7.01
CA THR A 126 -3.27 23.40 7.19
C THR A 126 -4.24 22.86 6.12
N MET A 127 -5.52 22.77 6.45
CA MET A 127 -6.54 22.34 5.50
C MET A 127 -7.16 23.58 4.83
N ASP A 128 -6.42 24.23 3.93
CA ASP A 128 -6.89 25.41 3.21
C ASP A 128 -7.79 24.98 2.03
N GLU A 129 -7.36 23.93 1.30
CA GLU A 129 -8.20 23.18 0.34
C GLU A 129 -8.19 21.70 0.79
N TYR A 130 -9.34 21.06 0.70
CA TYR A 130 -9.47 19.66 1.13
C TYR A 130 -10.54 18.93 0.35
N VAL A 131 -10.33 17.66 0.13
CA VAL A 131 -11.24 16.80 -0.65
C VAL A 131 -11.23 15.37 -0.12
N LEU A 132 -12.41 14.76 -0.06
CA LEU A 132 -12.55 13.33 0.13
C LEU A 132 -12.39 12.65 -1.24
N LEU A 133 -11.31 11.89 -1.42
CA LEU A 133 -11.00 11.20 -2.67
C LEU A 133 -11.67 9.84 -2.76
N THR A 134 -11.74 9.11 -1.63
CA THR A 134 -12.36 7.79 -1.60
C THR A 134 -12.90 7.48 -0.20
N LYS A 135 -14.16 7.11 -0.13
CA LYS A 135 -14.83 6.70 1.11
C LYS A 135 -14.47 5.26 1.47
N SER A 136 -13.99 5.05 2.69
CA SER A 136 -13.78 3.72 3.27
C SER A 136 -15.09 3.18 3.84
N LEU A 137 -15.65 2.15 3.22
CA LEU A 137 -16.93 1.58 3.64
C LEU A 137 -16.81 0.63 4.83
N ARG A 138 -15.67 -0.02 5.00
CA ARG A 138 -15.42 -0.89 6.14
C ARG A 138 -14.52 -0.18 7.14
N PRO A 139 -14.80 -0.27 8.46
CA PRO A 139 -13.93 0.28 9.48
C PRO A 139 -12.56 -0.42 9.44
N LEU A 140 -11.53 0.33 9.78
CA LEU A 140 -10.21 -0.26 10.01
C LEU A 140 -10.24 -1.08 11.31
N PRO A 141 -9.42 -2.13 11.43
CA PRO A 141 -9.23 -2.86 12.69
C PRO A 141 -8.90 -1.91 13.85
N GLU A 142 -9.32 -2.29 15.06
CA GLU A 142 -9.06 -1.47 16.26
C GLU A 142 -7.58 -1.15 16.41
N LYS A 143 -7.29 0.12 16.73
CA LYS A 143 -5.92 0.65 16.80
C LYS A 143 -5.00 -0.11 17.76
N HIS A 144 -5.54 -0.63 18.86
CA HIS A 144 -4.76 -1.28 19.91
C HIS A 144 -4.64 -2.81 19.74
N LYS A 145 -5.57 -3.43 19.05
CA LYS A 145 -5.55 -4.88 18.81
C LYS A 145 -5.06 -5.22 17.40
N GLY A 146 -5.27 -4.31 16.43
CA GLY A 146 -4.91 -4.54 15.03
C GLY A 146 -5.46 -5.85 14.49
N LEU A 147 -4.90 -6.33 13.41
CA LEU A 147 -5.06 -7.71 12.95
C LEU A 147 -3.99 -8.56 13.64
N THR A 148 -4.33 -9.18 14.78
CA THR A 148 -3.41 -10.03 15.55
C THR A 148 -3.43 -11.47 15.10
N ASP A 149 -4.56 -11.94 14.59
CA ASP A 149 -4.70 -13.29 14.07
C ASP A 149 -3.90 -13.46 12.78
N THR A 150 -3.00 -14.47 12.77
CA THR A 150 -2.06 -14.70 11.67
C THR A 150 -2.78 -15.10 10.38
N GLU A 151 -3.80 -15.95 10.48
CA GLU A 151 -4.60 -16.40 9.33
C GLU A 151 -5.36 -15.21 8.70
N ALA A 152 -5.99 -14.36 9.52
CA ALA A 152 -6.66 -13.16 9.06
C ALA A 152 -5.68 -12.18 8.39
N ARG A 153 -4.44 -12.05 8.89
CA ARG A 153 -3.40 -11.22 8.27
C ARG A 153 -2.99 -11.73 6.89
N TYR A 154 -2.91 -13.03 6.69
CA TYR A 154 -2.61 -13.61 5.38
C TYR A 154 -3.77 -13.50 4.41
N ARG A 155 -5.01 -13.74 4.86
CA ARG A 155 -6.21 -13.65 4.02
C ARG A 155 -6.58 -12.21 3.66
N HIS A 156 -6.37 -11.27 4.57
CA HIS A 156 -6.65 -9.84 4.38
C HIS A 156 -5.35 -9.02 4.37
N ARG A 157 -4.37 -9.47 3.58
CA ARG A 157 -3.04 -8.85 3.51
C ARG A 157 -3.10 -7.33 3.24
N TYR A 158 -4.03 -6.87 2.43
CA TYR A 158 -4.22 -5.46 2.15
C TYR A 158 -4.62 -4.65 3.40
N VAL A 159 -5.41 -5.23 4.31
CA VAL A 159 -5.74 -4.59 5.59
C VAL A 159 -4.53 -4.61 6.53
N ASP A 160 -3.83 -5.74 6.63
CA ASP A 160 -2.60 -5.87 7.41
C ASP A 160 -1.57 -4.79 7.00
N LEU A 161 -1.37 -4.58 5.70
CA LEU A 161 -0.48 -3.55 5.18
C LEU A 161 -0.94 -2.11 5.50
N MET A 162 -2.23 -1.87 5.70
CA MET A 162 -2.73 -0.55 6.10
C MET A 162 -2.39 -0.20 7.54
N VAL A 163 -2.45 -1.19 8.44
CA VAL A 163 -2.39 -0.96 9.90
C VAL A 163 -1.09 -1.43 10.57
N ASN A 164 -0.33 -2.31 9.91
CA ASN A 164 0.87 -2.93 10.48
C ASN A 164 2.14 -2.46 9.74
N GLU A 165 2.94 -1.64 10.41
CA GLU A 165 4.20 -1.12 9.85
C GLU A 165 5.25 -2.21 9.67
N ASP A 166 5.31 -3.20 10.55
CA ASP A 166 6.25 -4.31 10.44
C ASP A 166 5.98 -5.15 9.18
N SER A 167 4.72 -5.40 8.86
CA SER A 167 4.37 -6.09 7.61
C SER A 167 4.86 -5.30 6.39
N ARG A 168 4.63 -3.99 6.35
CA ARG A 168 5.14 -3.14 5.26
C ARG A 168 6.67 -3.18 5.16
N ARG A 169 7.36 -3.06 6.31
CA ARG A 169 8.83 -3.13 6.36
C ARG A 169 9.36 -4.42 5.76
N VAL A 170 8.73 -5.57 6.06
CA VAL A 170 9.12 -6.87 5.48
C VAL A 170 8.99 -6.87 3.95
N PHE A 171 7.91 -6.32 3.39
CA PHE A 171 7.74 -6.26 1.93
C PHE A 171 8.76 -5.34 1.26
N TYR A 172 9.05 -4.17 1.85
CA TYR A 172 10.10 -3.28 1.35
C TYR A 172 11.47 -3.94 1.43
N ALA A 173 11.80 -4.60 2.57
CA ALA A 173 13.06 -5.31 2.73
C ALA A 173 13.22 -6.43 1.71
N ARG A 174 12.16 -7.25 1.49
CA ARG A 174 12.16 -8.29 0.46
C ARG A 174 12.43 -7.74 -0.94
N SER A 175 11.72 -6.68 -1.33
CA SER A 175 11.93 -6.04 -2.63
C SER A 175 13.37 -5.53 -2.79
N LYS A 176 13.91 -4.90 -1.74
CA LYS A 176 15.29 -4.41 -1.75
C LYS A 176 16.32 -5.54 -1.84
N ILE A 177 16.11 -6.64 -1.10
CA ILE A 177 16.98 -7.82 -1.15
C ILE A 177 17.04 -8.38 -2.58
N ILE A 178 15.91 -8.58 -3.23
CA ILE A 178 15.86 -9.09 -4.61
C ILE A 178 16.59 -8.14 -5.56
N SER A 179 16.37 -6.83 -5.43
CA SER A 179 17.07 -5.83 -6.25
C SER A 179 18.60 -5.89 -6.07
N VAL A 180 19.06 -6.04 -4.82
CA VAL A 180 20.50 -6.15 -4.51
C VAL A 180 21.07 -7.46 -5.08
N MET A 181 20.33 -8.56 -4.99
CA MET A 181 20.77 -9.84 -5.58
C MET A 181 20.91 -9.73 -7.11
N ARG A 182 19.92 -9.11 -7.78
CA ARG A 182 20.01 -8.88 -9.23
C ARG A 182 21.23 -8.04 -9.59
N GLN A 183 21.42 -6.93 -8.89
CA GLN A 183 22.57 -6.06 -9.13
C GLN A 183 23.88 -6.80 -8.92
N TYR A 184 23.99 -7.61 -7.84
CA TYR A 184 25.17 -8.40 -7.55
C TYR A 184 25.55 -9.35 -8.69
N PHE A 185 24.57 -10.02 -9.30
CA PHE A 185 24.81 -10.92 -10.42
C PHE A 185 25.11 -10.16 -11.71
N THR A 186 24.36 -9.09 -11.99
CA THR A 186 24.57 -8.26 -13.18
C THR A 186 25.96 -7.63 -13.20
N ASP A 187 26.46 -7.14 -12.06
CA ASP A 187 27.81 -6.56 -11.92
C ASP A 187 28.93 -7.62 -12.15
N ARG A 188 28.56 -8.88 -12.24
CA ARG A 188 29.48 -10.02 -12.48
C ARG A 188 29.23 -10.69 -13.82
N ASP A 189 28.59 -9.97 -14.73
CA ASP A 189 28.28 -10.43 -16.09
C ASP A 189 27.36 -11.66 -16.15
N PHE A 190 26.55 -11.89 -15.12
CA PHE A 190 25.49 -12.90 -15.20
C PHE A 190 24.27 -12.31 -15.91
N MET A 191 23.71 -13.07 -16.85
CA MET A 191 22.46 -12.74 -17.54
C MET A 191 21.27 -13.28 -16.74
N GLU A 192 20.30 -12.40 -16.38
CA GLU A 192 19.01 -12.85 -15.85
C GLU A 192 18.17 -13.42 -16.99
N VAL A 193 17.62 -14.59 -16.76
CA VAL A 193 16.78 -15.29 -17.74
C VAL A 193 15.48 -15.74 -17.10
N GLU A 194 14.46 -15.97 -17.92
CA GLU A 194 13.20 -16.60 -17.54
C GLU A 194 13.03 -17.87 -18.37
N THR A 195 13.03 -19.02 -17.71
CA THR A 195 12.84 -20.32 -18.35
C THR A 195 11.37 -20.77 -18.25
N PRO A 196 10.90 -21.68 -19.13
CA PRO A 196 9.52 -22.12 -19.14
C PRO A 196 9.06 -22.69 -17.80
N MET A 197 7.92 -22.21 -17.28
CA MET A 197 7.28 -22.72 -16.05
C MET A 197 6.69 -24.11 -16.26
N LEU A 198 6.12 -24.36 -17.44
CA LEU A 198 5.52 -25.64 -17.81
C LEU A 198 6.49 -26.51 -18.58
N GLN A 199 6.52 -27.80 -18.24
CA GLN A 199 7.39 -28.81 -18.85
C GLN A 199 6.56 -30.01 -19.27
N VAL A 200 6.94 -30.63 -20.39
CA VAL A 200 6.35 -31.91 -20.83
C VAL A 200 6.93 -33.07 -20.02
N ILE A 201 8.20 -32.96 -19.64
CA ILE A 201 8.90 -33.98 -18.86
C ILE A 201 9.44 -33.28 -17.59
N PRO A 202 8.96 -33.66 -16.40
CA PRO A 202 9.48 -33.07 -15.16
C PRO A 202 10.91 -33.56 -14.90
N GLY A 203 11.77 -32.66 -14.40
CA GLY A 203 13.15 -33.00 -14.09
C GLY A 203 13.89 -31.88 -13.34
N GLY A 204 15.17 -32.10 -13.05
CA GLY A 204 16.03 -31.15 -12.34
C GLY A 204 16.05 -31.31 -10.82
N ALA A 205 15.11 -32.04 -10.23
CA ALA A 205 15.09 -32.36 -8.80
C ALA A 205 14.21 -33.58 -8.54
N THR A 206 14.39 -34.19 -7.36
CA THR A 206 13.57 -35.35 -6.93
C THR A 206 12.39 -34.80 -6.09
N ALA A 207 11.29 -34.49 -6.77
CA ALA A 207 10.06 -34.05 -6.13
C ALA A 207 8.85 -34.42 -7.01
N ARG A 208 7.66 -34.49 -6.40
CA ARG A 208 6.41 -34.71 -7.13
C ARG A 208 5.92 -33.39 -7.71
N PRO A 209 5.82 -33.27 -9.05
CA PRO A 209 5.37 -32.03 -9.69
C PRO A 209 3.87 -31.82 -9.53
N PHE A 210 3.43 -30.58 -9.69
CA PHE A 210 2.04 -30.28 -9.99
C PHE A 210 1.75 -30.63 -11.45
N VAL A 211 0.62 -31.31 -11.71
CA VAL A 211 0.16 -31.69 -13.04
C VAL A 211 -0.96 -30.76 -13.48
N THR A 212 -0.93 -30.33 -14.71
CA THR A 212 -2.01 -29.60 -15.37
C THR A 212 -2.24 -30.11 -16.78
N HIS A 213 -3.41 -29.81 -17.36
CA HIS A 213 -3.73 -30.22 -18.74
C HIS A 213 -3.69 -29.00 -19.67
N HIS A 214 -2.95 -29.13 -20.78
CA HIS A 214 -2.90 -28.11 -21.84
C HIS A 214 -4.03 -28.37 -22.84
N ASN A 215 -5.16 -27.70 -22.70
CA ASN A 215 -6.39 -27.96 -23.47
C ASN A 215 -6.19 -27.84 -24.98
N ALA A 216 -5.43 -26.84 -25.46
CA ALA A 216 -5.23 -26.65 -26.90
C ALA A 216 -4.37 -27.73 -27.54
N LEU A 217 -3.45 -28.35 -26.82
CA LEU A 217 -2.58 -29.42 -27.32
C LEU A 217 -3.08 -30.81 -26.92
N GLY A 218 -4.04 -30.91 -25.99
CA GLY A 218 -4.56 -32.20 -25.51
C GLY A 218 -3.51 -33.07 -24.78
N ILE A 219 -2.55 -32.42 -24.07
CA ILE A 219 -1.47 -33.14 -23.37
C ILE A 219 -1.38 -32.71 -21.92
N ASP A 220 -0.90 -33.60 -21.06
CA ASP A 220 -0.55 -33.26 -19.68
C ASP A 220 0.80 -32.55 -19.65
N MET A 221 0.88 -31.51 -18.82
CA MET A 221 2.08 -30.75 -18.55
C MET A 221 2.33 -30.65 -17.04
N TYR A 222 3.55 -30.36 -16.68
CA TYR A 222 4.00 -30.29 -15.30
C TYR A 222 4.53 -28.90 -15.00
N LEU A 223 4.13 -28.33 -13.86
CA LEU A 223 4.84 -27.19 -13.31
C LEU A 223 6.25 -27.63 -12.92
N ARG A 224 7.25 -26.85 -13.30
CA ARG A 224 8.65 -27.22 -13.04
C ARG A 224 8.92 -27.38 -11.54
N ILE A 225 9.75 -28.38 -11.23
CA ILE A 225 10.30 -28.58 -9.89
C ILE A 225 11.51 -27.67 -9.67
N ALA A 226 12.36 -27.56 -10.71
CA ALA A 226 13.54 -26.70 -10.74
C ALA A 226 13.81 -26.23 -12.18
N PRO A 227 14.39 -25.04 -12.39
CA PRO A 227 14.78 -24.52 -13.70
C PRO A 227 16.07 -25.15 -14.25
N GLU A 228 16.70 -26.06 -13.52
CA GLU A 228 18.06 -26.59 -13.73
C GLU A 228 18.32 -27.03 -15.18
N LEU A 229 17.44 -27.86 -15.74
CA LEU A 229 17.66 -28.41 -17.09
C LEU A 229 17.61 -27.34 -18.18
N PHE A 230 16.78 -26.33 -18.03
CA PHE A 230 16.72 -25.21 -18.96
C PHE A 230 17.96 -24.31 -18.83
N LEU A 231 18.40 -24.02 -17.61
CA LEU A 231 19.62 -23.24 -17.37
C LEU A 231 20.85 -23.97 -17.96
N LYS A 232 20.95 -25.30 -17.79
CA LYS A 232 22.01 -26.11 -18.42
C LYS A 232 22.00 -26.00 -19.94
N ARG A 233 20.82 -26.01 -20.57
CA ARG A 233 20.71 -25.82 -22.03
C ARG A 233 21.21 -24.46 -22.49
N LEU A 234 20.98 -23.40 -21.72
CA LEU A 234 21.50 -22.07 -22.01
C LEU A 234 23.03 -22.04 -21.92
N VAL A 235 23.60 -22.70 -20.90
CA VAL A 235 25.07 -22.82 -20.78
C VAL A 235 25.65 -23.60 -21.96
N VAL A 236 25.04 -24.70 -22.38
CA VAL A 236 25.44 -25.44 -23.59
C VAL A 236 25.31 -24.57 -24.85
N GLY A 237 24.30 -23.68 -24.90
CA GLY A 237 24.07 -22.70 -25.95
C GLY A 237 25.07 -21.54 -26.01
N GLY A 238 26.00 -21.47 -25.05
CA GLY A 238 27.08 -20.48 -25.01
C GLY A 238 26.91 -19.33 -24.01
N PHE A 239 25.84 -19.34 -23.20
CA PHE A 239 25.71 -18.38 -22.09
C PHE A 239 26.44 -18.90 -20.85
N GLU A 240 27.67 -18.48 -20.64
CA GLU A 240 28.52 -19.01 -19.58
C GLU A 240 28.04 -18.67 -18.16
N ARG A 241 27.30 -17.56 -18.01
CA ARG A 241 26.81 -17.04 -16.71
C ARG A 241 25.34 -16.68 -16.83
N VAL A 242 24.49 -17.48 -16.22
CA VAL A 242 23.05 -17.24 -16.19
C VAL A 242 22.53 -17.40 -14.78
N PHE A 243 21.48 -16.67 -14.46
CA PHE A 243 20.71 -16.84 -13.23
C PHE A 243 19.22 -16.60 -13.45
N GLU A 244 18.42 -17.14 -12.58
CA GLU A 244 16.98 -16.97 -12.57
C GLU A 244 16.50 -16.81 -11.12
N ILE A 245 15.63 -15.82 -10.87
CA ILE A 245 14.98 -15.59 -9.57
C ILE A 245 13.49 -15.84 -9.73
N ASN A 246 12.98 -16.88 -9.06
CA ASN A 246 11.58 -17.34 -9.14
C ASN A 246 10.90 -17.26 -7.77
#